data_0ae0f41d3421106933e7897ecb8727fe
#
_entry.id   0ae0f41d3421106933e7897ecb8727fe
#
_cell.length_a   1.000
_cell.length_b   1.000
_cell.length_c   1.000
_cell.angle_alpha   90.00
_cell.angle_beta   90.00
_cell.angle_gamma   90.00
#
_symmetry.space_group_name_H-M   'P 1'
#
loop_
_entity.id
_entity.type
_entity.pdbx_description
1 polymer ?
#
loop_
_entity_poly.entity_id
_entity_poly.type
_entity_poly.pdbx_seq_one_letter_code
_entity_poly.pdbx_strand_id
1 'polypeptide(L)'
;MTAVGIIPARYEAIRFPGKLLCKIAGRPMIQHVWEGACRAKSLRMVLVATDDERIADVCRDFGAEVVLTRSDHETGTDRLAEAAASFVDDFIVNIQGDEPLIEGFVVDAAVEALGDAPEASMSTVVHAAGPACLEDPNRVKVVLDHSGDALYFSRSAIPHGRDGRTPERIWQHVGLYVYRRAFLQKFVQLAPSLLERSEALEQLRALENGHRIRCVKVEGWESVPVDVPEDLARVAVRLAARAA
;
A
#
# COMPACT_ATOMS: atom_id res chain seq x y z
N MET A 1 -20.54 -0.62 -6.57
CA MET A 1 -19.48 -1.40 -5.87
C MET A 1 -19.16 -0.66 -4.60
N THR A 2 -19.07 -1.38 -3.48
CA THR A 2 -18.72 -0.79 -2.19
C THR A 2 -17.28 -1.16 -1.80
N ALA A 3 -16.56 -0.23 -1.17
CA ALA A 3 -15.19 -0.47 -0.71
C ALA A 3 -14.98 0.03 0.72
N VAL A 4 -14.17 -0.68 1.49
CA VAL A 4 -13.73 -0.31 2.83
C VAL A 4 -12.21 -0.20 2.86
N GLY A 5 -11.69 0.90 3.41
CA GLY A 5 -10.26 1.13 3.62
C GLY A 5 -9.85 0.60 5.00
N ILE A 6 -8.78 -0.16 5.06
CA ILE A 6 -8.22 -0.67 6.30
C ILE A 6 -6.73 -0.34 6.32
N ILE A 7 -6.27 0.23 7.43
CA ILE A 7 -4.86 0.54 7.70
C ILE A 7 -4.34 -0.49 8.71
N PRO A 8 -3.63 -1.55 8.27
CA PRO A 8 -2.98 -2.46 9.19
C PRO A 8 -1.87 -1.73 9.94
N ALA A 9 -1.89 -1.79 11.27
CA ALA A 9 -0.96 -1.08 12.12
C ALA A 9 -0.39 -2.02 13.20
N ARG A 10 0.93 -2.04 13.32
CA ARG A 10 1.63 -2.74 14.39
C ARG A 10 2.66 -1.82 15.03
N TYR A 11 2.85 -1.98 16.34
CA TYR A 11 3.83 -1.19 17.06
C TYR A 11 5.26 -1.67 16.76
N GLU A 12 5.44 -2.99 16.69
CA GLU A 12 6.73 -3.61 16.46
C GLU A 12 7.10 -3.58 14.98
N ALA A 13 7.94 -2.62 14.60
CA ALA A 13 8.61 -2.55 13.32
C ALA A 13 10.11 -2.73 13.54
N ILE A 14 10.76 -3.64 12.79
CA ILE A 14 12.17 -4.03 13.01
C ILE A 14 13.10 -2.82 12.92
N ARG A 15 12.94 -1.97 11.93
CA ARG A 15 13.83 -0.81 11.67
C ARG A 15 13.45 0.44 12.46
N PHE A 16 12.19 0.61 12.81
CA PHE A 16 11.68 1.80 13.48
C PHE A 16 10.46 1.46 14.34
N PRO A 17 10.65 0.90 15.56
CA PRO A 17 9.54 0.58 16.47
C PRO A 17 8.71 1.82 16.81
N GLY A 18 7.38 1.67 16.82
CA GLY A 18 6.45 2.77 17.12
C GLY A 18 6.37 3.85 16.04
N LYS A 19 6.91 3.63 14.84
CA LYS A 19 6.96 4.63 13.76
C LYS A 19 5.61 5.28 13.47
N LEU A 20 4.52 4.52 13.56
CA LEU A 20 3.17 5.00 13.26
C LEU A 20 2.68 6.08 14.24
N LEU A 21 3.21 6.10 15.46
CA LEU A 21 2.91 7.10 16.49
C LEU A 21 3.87 8.29 16.48
N CYS A 22 4.95 8.23 15.69
CA CYS A 22 5.86 9.37 15.55
C CYS A 22 5.15 10.59 14.95
N LYS A 23 5.43 11.75 15.52
CA LYS A 23 4.76 13.00 15.11
C LYS A 23 5.44 13.63 13.89
N ILE A 24 4.63 13.95 12.88
CA ILE A 24 5.00 14.76 11.72
C ILE A 24 4.10 16.00 11.76
N ALA A 25 4.70 17.19 11.78
CA ALA A 25 3.95 18.44 11.91
C ALA A 25 2.95 18.46 13.08
N GLY A 26 3.36 17.88 14.23
CA GLY A 26 2.57 17.84 15.47
C GLY A 26 1.51 16.75 15.58
N ARG A 27 1.24 15.97 14.52
CA ARG A 27 0.24 14.88 14.49
C ARG A 27 0.90 13.52 14.28
N PRO A 28 0.39 12.41 14.86
CA PRO A 28 0.89 11.07 14.61
C PRO A 28 0.90 10.74 13.12
N MET A 29 1.89 9.99 12.65
CA MET A 29 1.98 9.58 11.25
C MET A 29 0.74 8.85 10.76
N ILE A 30 0.20 7.93 11.56
CA ILE A 30 -1.02 7.18 11.21
C ILE A 30 -2.23 8.08 11.03
N GLN A 31 -2.30 9.22 11.74
CA GLN A 31 -3.37 10.20 11.57
C GLN A 31 -3.31 10.86 10.18
N HIS A 32 -2.11 11.19 9.67
CA HIS A 32 -1.96 11.73 8.32
C HIS A 32 -2.43 10.72 7.27
N VAL A 33 -2.09 9.43 7.43
CA VAL A 33 -2.53 8.36 6.54
C VAL A 33 -4.05 8.24 6.56
N TRP A 34 -4.65 8.18 7.76
CA TRP A 34 -6.08 8.03 7.92
C TRP A 34 -6.86 9.21 7.34
N GLU A 35 -6.44 10.46 7.65
CA GLU A 35 -7.05 11.66 7.09
C GLU A 35 -6.93 11.72 5.56
N GLY A 36 -5.79 11.32 5.00
CA GLY A 36 -5.56 11.22 3.56
C GLY A 36 -6.50 10.22 2.90
N ALA A 37 -6.62 9.03 3.48
CA ALA A 37 -7.49 7.96 3.00
C ALA A 37 -8.98 8.31 3.11
N CYS A 38 -9.41 9.00 4.18
CA CYS A 38 -10.78 9.45 4.36
C CYS A 38 -11.27 10.45 3.31
N ARG A 39 -10.37 11.04 2.52
CA ARG A 39 -10.74 11.91 1.38
C ARG A 39 -11.15 11.13 0.14
N ALA A 40 -10.94 9.81 0.12
CA ALA A 40 -11.36 8.96 -0.98
C ALA A 40 -12.89 8.87 -1.02
N LYS A 41 -13.45 9.10 -2.21
CA LYS A 41 -14.91 9.06 -2.46
C LYS A 41 -15.43 7.64 -2.67
N SER A 42 -14.56 6.74 -3.08
CA SER A 42 -14.85 5.32 -3.32
C SER A 42 -14.99 4.52 -2.03
N LEU A 43 -14.46 5.04 -0.91
CA LEU A 43 -14.50 4.35 0.37
C LEU A 43 -15.74 4.74 1.19
N ARG A 44 -16.47 3.75 1.67
CA ARG A 44 -17.57 3.95 2.61
C ARG A 44 -17.08 4.37 4.00
N MET A 45 -15.91 3.85 4.40
CA MET A 45 -15.24 4.16 5.66
C MET A 45 -13.77 3.78 5.60
N VAL A 46 -12.99 4.31 6.53
CA VAL A 46 -11.59 3.93 6.77
C VAL A 46 -11.42 3.61 8.24
N LEU A 47 -10.84 2.43 8.53
CA LEU A 47 -10.55 2.00 9.89
C LEU A 47 -9.09 1.59 10.05
N VAL A 48 -8.64 1.52 11.30
CA VAL A 48 -7.31 1.03 11.67
C VAL A 48 -7.45 -0.36 12.29
N ALA A 49 -6.66 -1.32 11.81
CA ALA A 49 -6.57 -2.67 12.35
C ALA A 49 -5.26 -2.84 13.13
N THR A 50 -5.32 -3.08 14.42
CA THR A 50 -4.13 -3.18 15.28
C THR A 50 -4.31 -4.19 16.40
N ASP A 51 -3.20 -4.72 16.91
CA ASP A 51 -3.14 -5.55 18.12
C ASP A 51 -2.60 -4.78 19.34
N ASP A 52 -2.27 -3.49 19.17
CA ASP A 52 -1.61 -2.68 20.18
C ASP A 52 -2.52 -1.56 20.69
N GLU A 53 -2.84 -1.59 21.99
CA GLU A 53 -3.73 -0.61 22.60
C GLU A 53 -3.18 0.82 22.53
N ARG A 54 -1.85 1.01 22.52
CA ARG A 54 -1.24 2.35 22.36
C ARG A 54 -1.59 2.97 21.02
N ILE A 55 -1.61 2.16 19.95
CA ILE A 55 -2.04 2.60 18.63
C ILE A 55 -3.56 2.82 18.62
N ALA A 56 -4.31 1.89 19.20
CA ALA A 56 -5.76 1.96 19.27
C ALA A 56 -6.24 3.22 19.97
N ASP A 57 -5.67 3.56 21.12
CA ASP A 57 -6.03 4.74 21.90
C ASP A 57 -5.75 6.03 21.13
N VAL A 58 -4.56 6.16 20.55
CA VAL A 58 -4.20 7.31 19.71
C VAL A 58 -5.14 7.45 18.50
N CYS A 59 -5.53 6.33 17.88
CA CYS A 59 -6.47 6.35 16.76
C CYS A 59 -7.87 6.78 17.18
N ARG A 60 -8.36 6.31 18.32
CA ARG A 60 -9.65 6.74 18.90
C ARG A 60 -9.66 8.22 19.25
N ASP A 61 -8.54 8.77 19.76
CA ASP A 61 -8.40 10.17 20.13
C ASP A 61 -8.62 11.14 18.95
N PHE A 62 -8.23 10.75 17.72
CA PHE A 62 -8.51 11.56 16.52
C PHE A 62 -9.76 11.09 15.74
N GLY A 63 -10.54 10.15 16.29
CA GLY A 63 -11.85 9.77 15.76
C GLY A 63 -11.82 8.64 14.73
N ALA A 64 -10.71 7.90 14.57
CA ALA A 64 -10.67 6.74 13.71
C ALA A 64 -11.39 5.55 14.36
N GLU A 65 -12.12 4.79 13.54
CA GLU A 65 -12.64 3.50 13.94
C GLU A 65 -11.50 2.48 14.03
N VAL A 66 -11.49 1.67 15.09
CA VAL A 66 -10.42 0.72 15.37
C VAL A 66 -11.00 -0.69 15.52
N VAL A 67 -10.38 -1.63 14.82
CA VAL A 67 -10.63 -3.07 15.01
C VAL A 67 -9.40 -3.69 15.68
N LEU A 68 -9.61 -4.26 16.87
CA LEU A 68 -8.56 -5.04 17.54
C LEU A 68 -8.44 -6.41 16.87
N THR A 69 -7.22 -6.79 16.55
CA THR A 69 -6.88 -8.04 15.88
C THR A 69 -5.92 -8.85 16.72
N ARG A 70 -5.75 -10.12 16.40
CA ARG A 70 -4.76 -10.96 17.08
C ARG A 70 -3.34 -10.44 16.87
N SER A 71 -2.45 -10.74 17.83
CA SER A 71 -1.04 -10.32 17.79
C SER A 71 -0.14 -11.27 17.00
N ASP A 72 -0.61 -12.48 16.67
CA ASP A 72 0.16 -13.56 16.05
C ASP A 72 0.17 -13.53 14.52
N HIS A 73 -0.32 -12.46 13.90
CA HIS A 73 -0.27 -12.30 12.44
C HIS A 73 1.16 -12.10 11.94
N GLU A 74 1.56 -12.93 10.97
CA GLU A 74 2.88 -12.84 10.35
C GLU A 74 2.99 -11.60 9.46
N THR A 75 1.90 -11.26 8.72
CA THR A 75 1.88 -10.16 7.75
C THR A 75 0.80 -9.12 8.04
N GLY A 76 0.96 -7.93 7.44
CA GLY A 76 -0.09 -6.90 7.44
C GLY A 76 -1.34 -7.35 6.68
N THR A 77 -1.20 -8.21 5.68
CA THR A 77 -2.32 -8.73 4.90
C THR A 77 -3.14 -9.76 5.66
N ASP A 78 -2.52 -10.56 6.55
CA ASP A 78 -3.26 -11.47 7.44
C ASP A 78 -4.12 -10.67 8.43
N ARG A 79 -3.56 -9.60 9.00
CA ARG A 79 -4.28 -8.65 9.88
C ARG A 79 -5.44 -7.97 9.13
N LEU A 80 -5.18 -7.54 7.88
CA LEU A 80 -6.19 -6.98 7.01
C LEU A 80 -7.36 -7.96 6.82
N ALA A 81 -7.06 -9.23 6.53
CA ALA A 81 -8.06 -10.25 6.26
C ALA A 81 -8.92 -10.55 7.51
N GLU A 82 -8.32 -10.59 8.71
CA GLU A 82 -9.08 -10.71 9.96
C GLU A 82 -10.02 -9.53 10.16
N ALA A 83 -9.50 -8.31 10.06
CA ALA A 83 -10.31 -7.10 10.21
C ALA A 83 -11.43 -7.01 9.17
N ALA A 84 -11.17 -7.48 7.94
CA ALA A 84 -12.12 -7.49 6.84
C ALA A 84 -13.22 -8.55 6.97
N ALA A 85 -13.09 -9.53 7.86
CA ALA A 85 -14.01 -10.67 7.94
C ALA A 85 -15.47 -10.27 8.27
N SER A 86 -15.65 -9.16 8.99
CA SER A 86 -16.99 -8.62 9.35
C SER A 86 -17.63 -7.76 8.25
N PHE A 87 -16.90 -7.43 7.18
CA PHE A 87 -17.40 -6.57 6.12
C PHE A 87 -17.90 -7.38 4.93
N VAL A 88 -18.94 -6.85 4.29
CA VAL A 88 -19.59 -7.46 3.10
C VAL A 88 -19.24 -6.68 1.82
N ASP A 89 -18.43 -5.66 1.93
CA ASP A 89 -18.04 -4.81 0.82
C ASP A 89 -17.37 -5.61 -0.30
N ASP A 90 -17.56 -5.17 -1.55
CA ASP A 90 -17.03 -5.85 -2.73
C ASP A 90 -15.49 -5.83 -2.74
N PHE A 91 -14.93 -4.70 -2.28
CA PHE A 91 -13.50 -4.45 -2.27
C PHE A 91 -12.97 -4.11 -0.86
N ILE A 92 -11.80 -4.65 -0.56
CA ILE A 92 -11.02 -4.35 0.65
C ILE A 92 -9.74 -3.62 0.22
N VAL A 93 -9.55 -2.41 0.74
CA VAL A 93 -8.38 -1.60 0.41
C VAL A 93 -7.37 -1.68 1.54
N ASN A 94 -6.18 -2.18 1.23
CA ASN A 94 -5.02 -2.22 2.13
C ASN A 94 -4.22 -0.92 1.98
N ILE A 95 -4.29 -0.05 2.98
CA ILE A 95 -3.61 1.25 3.00
C ILE A 95 -2.44 1.15 3.95
N GLN A 96 -1.20 1.35 3.46
CA GLN A 96 -0.02 1.23 4.29
C GLN A 96 0.08 2.39 5.29
N GLY A 97 0.24 2.04 6.58
CA GLY A 97 0.32 3.03 7.66
C GLY A 97 1.57 3.93 7.62
N ASP A 98 2.54 3.61 6.78
CA ASP A 98 3.77 4.36 6.57
C ASP A 98 3.79 5.25 5.32
N GLU A 99 2.63 5.48 4.70
CA GLU A 99 2.44 6.39 3.56
C GLU A 99 1.72 7.68 3.97
N PRO A 100 2.33 8.56 4.78
CA PRO A 100 1.65 9.73 5.35
C PRO A 100 1.25 10.80 4.33
N LEU A 101 1.70 10.67 3.08
CA LEU A 101 1.33 11.56 1.98
C LEU A 101 0.29 10.94 1.05
N ILE A 102 -0.36 9.83 1.45
CA ILE A 102 -1.45 9.25 0.67
C ILE A 102 -2.58 10.26 0.46
N GLU A 103 -3.21 10.20 -0.70
CA GLU A 103 -4.32 11.08 -1.06
C GLU A 103 -5.54 10.30 -1.53
N GLY A 104 -6.73 10.83 -1.26
CA GLY A 104 -7.98 10.16 -1.59
C GLY A 104 -8.11 9.78 -3.06
N PHE A 105 -7.67 10.66 -3.99
CA PHE A 105 -7.76 10.37 -5.43
C PHE A 105 -6.86 9.19 -5.87
N VAL A 106 -5.77 8.92 -5.15
CA VAL A 106 -4.90 7.77 -5.40
C VAL A 106 -5.62 6.47 -5.03
N VAL A 107 -6.33 6.51 -3.90
CA VAL A 107 -7.16 5.39 -3.43
C VAL A 107 -8.33 5.17 -4.41
N ASP A 108 -9.02 6.25 -4.80
CA ASP A 108 -10.12 6.20 -5.76
C ASP A 108 -9.67 5.57 -7.09
N ALA A 109 -8.53 6.00 -7.62
CA ALA A 109 -7.98 5.45 -8.85
C ALA A 109 -7.71 3.93 -8.77
N ALA A 110 -7.20 3.45 -7.61
CA ALA A 110 -6.95 2.02 -7.40
C ALA A 110 -8.26 1.21 -7.33
N VAL A 111 -9.29 1.73 -6.67
CA VAL A 111 -10.61 1.10 -6.57
C VAL A 111 -11.30 1.04 -7.92
N GLU A 112 -11.31 2.16 -8.66
CA GLU A 112 -11.88 2.25 -10.01
C GLU A 112 -11.18 1.28 -10.98
N ALA A 113 -9.84 1.23 -10.95
CA ALA A 113 -9.07 0.34 -11.82
C ALA A 113 -9.40 -1.14 -11.61
N LEU A 114 -9.70 -1.57 -10.37
CA LEU A 114 -10.16 -2.94 -10.11
C LEU A 114 -11.61 -3.15 -10.54
N GLY A 115 -12.45 -2.13 -10.39
CA GLY A 115 -13.83 -2.15 -10.87
C GLY A 115 -13.92 -2.38 -12.36
N ASP A 116 -13.06 -1.70 -13.13
CA ASP A 116 -13.01 -1.75 -14.59
C ASP A 116 -12.27 -2.98 -15.14
N ALA A 117 -11.64 -3.78 -14.29
CA ALA A 117 -10.85 -4.96 -14.68
C ALA A 117 -11.43 -6.25 -14.08
N PRO A 118 -12.54 -6.80 -14.61
CA PRO A 118 -13.22 -7.97 -14.03
C PRO A 118 -12.32 -9.20 -13.93
N GLU A 119 -11.32 -9.32 -14.81
CA GLU A 119 -10.35 -10.43 -14.82
C GLU A 119 -9.22 -10.27 -13.78
N ALA A 120 -9.04 -9.07 -13.20
CA ALA A 120 -8.05 -8.85 -12.16
C ALA A 120 -8.59 -9.25 -10.79
N SER A 121 -7.76 -9.92 -10.00
CA SER A 121 -8.08 -10.33 -8.63
C SER A 121 -7.83 -9.22 -7.62
N MET A 122 -6.89 -8.33 -7.95
CA MET A 122 -6.52 -7.17 -7.14
C MET A 122 -5.96 -6.05 -8.03
N SER A 123 -5.89 -4.85 -7.48
CA SER A 123 -5.19 -3.73 -8.10
C SER A 123 -4.15 -3.12 -7.17
N THR A 124 -3.25 -2.36 -7.76
CA THR A 124 -2.22 -1.58 -7.08
C THR A 124 -1.90 -0.31 -7.86
N VAL A 125 -1.11 0.56 -7.26
CA VAL A 125 -0.75 1.87 -7.82
C VAL A 125 0.69 1.86 -8.32
N VAL A 126 0.92 2.55 -9.44
CA VAL A 126 2.25 2.83 -9.96
C VAL A 126 2.36 4.29 -10.35
N HIS A 127 3.54 4.86 -10.24
CA HIS A 127 3.85 6.18 -10.80
C HIS A 127 5.13 6.15 -11.62
N ALA A 128 5.28 7.11 -12.53
CA ALA A 128 6.52 7.25 -13.29
C ALA A 128 7.67 7.63 -12.36
N ALA A 129 8.84 7.03 -12.56
CA ALA A 129 10.03 7.30 -11.78
C ALA A 129 11.23 7.64 -12.68
N GLY A 130 12.15 8.44 -12.13
CA GLY A 130 13.42 8.74 -12.80
C GLY A 130 14.43 7.58 -12.69
N PRO A 131 15.57 7.68 -13.41
CA PRO A 131 16.59 6.64 -13.49
C PRO A 131 17.15 6.19 -12.12
N ALA A 132 17.23 7.10 -11.15
CA ALA A 132 17.67 6.77 -9.78
C ALA A 132 16.83 5.69 -9.10
N CYS A 133 15.58 5.46 -9.54
CA CYS A 133 14.74 4.38 -9.05
C CYS A 133 15.33 2.99 -9.37
N LEU A 134 16.05 2.86 -10.47
CA LEU A 134 16.64 1.58 -10.89
C LEU A 134 17.77 1.12 -9.95
N GLU A 135 18.46 2.07 -9.32
CA GLU A 135 19.61 1.81 -8.45
C GLU A 135 19.21 1.54 -6.99
N ASP A 136 17.97 1.89 -6.61
CA ASP A 136 17.48 1.73 -5.24
C ASP A 136 16.60 0.46 -5.10
N PRO A 137 17.06 -0.59 -4.38
CA PRO A 137 16.29 -1.81 -4.18
C PRO A 137 15.07 -1.62 -3.26
N ASN A 138 14.99 -0.52 -2.51
CA ASN A 138 13.81 -0.20 -1.69
C ASN A 138 12.66 0.37 -2.54
N ARG A 139 12.98 0.92 -3.70
CA ARG A 139 12.01 1.38 -4.69
C ARG A 139 11.67 0.23 -5.63
N VAL A 140 10.54 -0.43 -5.38
CA VAL A 140 10.13 -1.59 -6.16
C VAL A 140 9.73 -1.15 -7.57
N LYS A 141 10.31 -1.81 -8.58
CA LYS A 141 10.00 -1.58 -10.00
C LYS A 141 8.96 -2.60 -10.45
N VAL A 142 8.16 -2.22 -11.44
CA VAL A 142 7.18 -3.09 -12.08
C VAL A 142 7.20 -2.92 -13.58
N VAL A 143 7.07 -4.01 -14.30
CA VAL A 143 6.83 -4.03 -15.75
C VAL A 143 5.38 -4.40 -16.01
N LEU A 144 4.76 -3.70 -16.96
CA LEU A 144 3.34 -3.81 -17.26
C LEU A 144 3.14 -4.35 -18.66
N ASP A 145 2.05 -5.08 -18.85
CA ASP A 145 1.56 -5.40 -20.18
C ASP A 145 0.79 -4.21 -20.81
N HIS A 146 0.29 -4.41 -22.02
CA HIS A 146 -0.46 -3.37 -22.74
C HIS A 146 -1.81 -3.04 -22.08
N SER A 147 -2.38 -3.96 -21.32
CA SER A 147 -3.62 -3.78 -20.56
C SER A 147 -3.42 -3.01 -19.25
N GLY A 148 -2.17 -2.84 -18.83
CA GLY A 148 -1.80 -2.25 -17.55
C GLY A 148 -1.77 -3.28 -16.41
N ASP A 149 -1.79 -4.57 -16.72
CA ASP A 149 -1.59 -5.61 -15.71
C ASP A 149 -0.10 -5.84 -15.46
N ALA A 150 0.26 -6.16 -14.22
CA ALA A 150 1.64 -6.42 -13.85
C ALA A 150 2.15 -7.72 -14.50
N LEU A 151 3.29 -7.62 -15.19
CA LEU A 151 4.05 -8.78 -15.65
C LEU A 151 4.98 -9.30 -14.56
N TYR A 152 5.67 -8.39 -13.85
CA TYR A 152 6.56 -8.75 -12.74
C TYR A 152 6.91 -7.52 -11.89
N PHE A 153 7.11 -7.74 -10.58
CA PHE A 153 7.65 -6.77 -9.64
C PHE A 153 9.06 -7.20 -9.21
N SER A 154 9.98 -6.25 -9.09
CA SER A 154 11.34 -6.56 -8.63
C SER A 154 12.01 -5.41 -7.88
N ARG A 155 12.86 -5.78 -6.94
CA ARG A 155 13.83 -4.86 -6.33
C ARG A 155 15.02 -4.59 -7.27
N SER A 156 15.30 -5.48 -8.20
CA SER A 156 16.29 -5.29 -9.25
C SER A 156 15.86 -4.25 -10.28
N ALA A 157 16.82 -3.77 -11.07
CA ALA A 157 16.55 -2.85 -12.17
C ALA A 157 15.79 -3.56 -13.30
N ILE A 158 14.50 -3.29 -13.43
CA ILE A 158 13.64 -3.74 -14.53
C ILE A 158 12.84 -2.57 -15.11
N PRO A 159 12.60 -2.55 -16.47
CA PRO A 159 13.20 -3.42 -17.48
C PRO A 159 14.70 -3.16 -17.64
N HIS A 160 15.46 -4.16 -18.13
CA HIS A 160 16.88 -3.99 -18.40
C HIS A 160 17.08 -3.10 -19.64
N GLY A 161 17.84 -2.03 -19.48
CA GLY A 161 18.25 -1.18 -20.61
C GLY A 161 19.43 -1.77 -21.34
N ARG A 162 19.21 -2.33 -22.53
CA ARG A 162 20.30 -2.86 -23.35
C ARG A 162 21.28 -1.77 -23.77
N ASP A 163 22.56 -2.10 -23.83
CA ASP A 163 23.64 -1.21 -24.24
C ASP A 163 23.81 0.04 -23.34
N GLY A 164 23.46 -0.08 -22.05
CA GLY A 164 23.53 1.01 -21.06
C GLY A 164 22.49 2.12 -21.26
N ARG A 165 21.49 1.90 -22.09
CA ARG A 165 20.40 2.88 -22.29
C ARG A 165 19.44 2.84 -21.11
N THR A 166 19.01 4.01 -20.64
CA THR A 166 17.93 4.11 -19.68
C THR A 166 16.61 3.70 -20.36
N PRO A 167 15.81 2.81 -19.74
CA PRO A 167 14.48 2.50 -20.27
C PRO A 167 13.62 3.75 -20.44
N GLU A 168 12.81 3.83 -21.51
CA GLU A 168 11.95 4.98 -21.79
C GLU A 168 10.93 5.24 -20.68
N ARG A 169 10.51 4.17 -19.98
CA ARG A 169 9.57 4.22 -18.87
C ARG A 169 10.01 3.33 -17.75
N ILE A 170 10.05 3.90 -16.55
CA ILE A 170 10.30 3.21 -15.30
C ILE A 170 9.06 3.42 -14.45
N TRP A 171 8.40 2.32 -14.06
CA TRP A 171 7.27 2.36 -13.15
C TRP A 171 7.72 1.94 -11.76
N GLN A 172 7.51 2.83 -10.79
CA GLN A 172 7.66 2.51 -9.38
C GLN A 172 6.32 2.05 -8.82
N HIS A 173 6.33 0.92 -8.17
CA HIS A 173 5.20 0.36 -7.45
C HIS A 173 4.99 1.07 -6.11
N VAL A 174 3.73 1.21 -5.71
CA VAL A 174 3.30 1.74 -4.41
C VAL A 174 2.55 0.65 -3.65
N GLY A 175 2.82 0.50 -2.36
CA GLY A 175 2.23 -0.54 -1.49
C GLY A 175 0.74 -0.35 -1.15
N LEU A 176 -0.03 0.34 -1.98
CA LEU A 176 -1.48 0.40 -1.87
C LEU A 176 -2.12 -0.71 -2.69
N TYR A 177 -2.98 -1.51 -2.08
CA TYR A 177 -3.65 -2.62 -2.76
C TYR A 177 -5.16 -2.58 -2.55
N VAL A 178 -5.89 -2.90 -3.60
CA VAL A 178 -7.32 -3.17 -3.53
C VAL A 178 -7.54 -4.63 -3.88
N TYR A 179 -8.21 -5.35 -3.01
CA TYR A 179 -8.53 -6.77 -3.21
C TYR A 179 -10.01 -6.95 -3.48
N ARG A 180 -10.39 -7.82 -4.41
CA ARG A 180 -11.71 -8.41 -4.35
C ARG A 180 -11.84 -9.19 -3.04
N ARG A 181 -12.90 -8.98 -2.27
CA ARG A 181 -13.08 -9.60 -0.95
C ARG A 181 -12.87 -11.13 -0.98
N ALA A 182 -13.47 -11.80 -1.95
CA ALA A 182 -13.30 -13.25 -2.11
C ALA A 182 -11.84 -13.65 -2.40
N PHE A 183 -11.11 -12.80 -3.14
CA PHE A 183 -9.70 -13.05 -3.41
C PHE A 183 -8.83 -12.83 -2.18
N LEU A 184 -9.06 -11.80 -1.38
CA LEU A 184 -8.31 -11.59 -0.14
C LEU A 184 -8.39 -12.82 0.78
N GLN A 185 -9.58 -13.38 0.97
CA GLN A 185 -9.78 -14.61 1.76
C GLN A 185 -8.99 -15.81 1.20
N LYS A 186 -8.92 -15.93 -0.13
CA LYS A 186 -8.10 -16.96 -0.79
C LYS A 186 -6.61 -16.67 -0.64
N PHE A 187 -6.21 -15.41 -0.82
CA PHE A 187 -4.82 -14.98 -0.84
C PHE A 187 -4.07 -15.30 0.46
N VAL A 188 -4.70 -15.04 1.62
CA VAL A 188 -4.08 -15.35 2.93
C VAL A 188 -3.99 -16.85 3.23
N GLN A 189 -4.66 -17.69 2.45
CA GLN A 189 -4.53 -19.15 2.55
C GLN A 189 -3.46 -19.72 1.61
N LEU A 190 -2.95 -18.93 0.67
CA LEU A 190 -1.86 -19.34 -0.21
C LEU A 190 -0.54 -19.37 0.58
N ALA A 191 0.20 -20.46 0.43
CA ALA A 191 1.54 -20.54 1.00
C ALA A 191 2.47 -19.47 0.38
N PRO A 192 3.39 -18.89 1.18
CA PRO A 192 4.41 -17.98 0.65
C PRO A 192 5.17 -18.60 -0.54
N SER A 193 5.19 -17.89 -1.65
CA SER A 193 5.71 -18.40 -2.92
C SER A 193 7.23 -18.22 -3.05
N LEU A 194 7.84 -18.83 -4.09
CA LEU A 194 9.29 -18.79 -4.27
C LEU A 194 9.79 -17.39 -4.60
N LEU A 195 9.13 -16.70 -5.52
CA LEU A 195 9.50 -15.34 -5.94
C LEU A 195 9.22 -14.33 -4.83
N GLU A 196 8.09 -14.50 -4.12
CA GLU A 196 7.78 -13.68 -2.93
C GLU A 196 8.92 -13.72 -1.90
N ARG A 197 9.41 -14.91 -1.55
CA ARG A 197 10.51 -15.06 -0.59
C ARG A 197 11.83 -14.49 -1.13
N SER A 198 12.08 -14.65 -2.43
CA SER A 198 13.32 -14.19 -3.07
C SER A 198 13.42 -12.67 -3.12
N GLU A 199 12.32 -12.01 -3.48
CA GLU A 199 12.24 -10.55 -3.63
C GLU A 199 11.75 -9.85 -2.34
N ALA A 200 11.25 -10.60 -1.35
CA ALA A 200 10.49 -10.09 -0.20
C ALA A 200 9.36 -9.14 -0.65
N LEU A 201 8.55 -9.61 -1.59
CA LEU A 201 7.43 -8.90 -2.21
C LEU A 201 6.19 -9.80 -2.23
N GLU A 202 5.26 -9.55 -1.30
CA GLU A 202 4.08 -10.40 -1.06
C GLU A 202 3.16 -10.52 -2.30
N GLN A 203 3.04 -9.47 -3.10
CA GLN A 203 2.21 -9.46 -4.30
C GLN A 203 2.66 -10.47 -5.38
N LEU A 204 3.91 -10.91 -5.34
CA LEU A 204 4.40 -11.96 -6.25
C LEU A 204 3.70 -13.30 -6.01
N ARG A 205 3.22 -13.57 -4.79
CA ARG A 205 2.37 -14.73 -4.47
C ARG A 205 1.13 -14.79 -5.37
N ALA A 206 0.51 -13.63 -5.62
CA ALA A 206 -0.65 -13.58 -6.51
C ALA A 206 -0.26 -13.94 -7.96
N LEU A 207 0.81 -13.35 -8.49
CA LEU A 207 1.28 -13.62 -9.86
C LEU A 207 1.68 -15.09 -10.04
N GLU A 208 2.45 -15.67 -9.10
CA GLU A 208 2.88 -17.07 -9.17
C GLU A 208 1.68 -18.05 -9.12
N ASN A 209 0.57 -17.66 -8.53
CA ASN A 209 -0.67 -18.43 -8.52
C ASN A 209 -1.63 -18.11 -9.67
N GLY A 210 -1.15 -17.38 -10.70
CA GLY A 210 -1.91 -17.09 -11.93
C GLY A 210 -2.97 -16.01 -11.77
N HIS A 211 -2.91 -15.20 -10.71
CA HIS A 211 -3.82 -14.09 -10.51
C HIS A 211 -3.29 -12.79 -11.13
N ARG A 212 -4.17 -12.08 -11.83
CA ARG A 212 -3.82 -10.79 -12.43
C ARG A 212 -3.87 -9.68 -11.40
N ILE A 213 -2.90 -8.75 -11.50
CA ILE A 213 -2.83 -7.53 -10.71
C ILE A 213 -2.92 -6.35 -11.64
N ARG A 214 -4.02 -5.59 -11.59
CA ARG A 214 -4.18 -4.35 -12.33
C ARG A 214 -3.33 -3.26 -11.69
N CYS A 215 -2.49 -2.59 -12.48
CA CYS A 215 -1.69 -1.46 -12.04
C CYS A 215 -2.28 -0.16 -12.60
N VAL A 216 -2.76 0.73 -11.73
CA VAL A 216 -3.20 2.05 -12.15
C VAL A 216 -2.05 3.05 -12.13
N LYS A 217 -1.91 3.81 -13.21
CA LYS A 217 -0.89 4.86 -13.34
C LYS A 217 -1.42 6.14 -12.74
N VAL A 218 -0.76 6.66 -11.71
CA VAL A 218 -1.12 7.92 -11.07
C VAL A 218 -0.09 8.99 -11.43
N GLU A 219 -0.57 10.14 -11.90
CA GLU A 219 0.24 11.31 -12.27
C GLU A 219 0.10 12.41 -11.21
N GLY A 220 1.12 13.25 -11.08
CA GLY A 220 1.10 14.41 -10.17
C GLY A 220 1.22 14.04 -8.69
N TRP A 221 1.48 12.79 -8.37
CA TRP A 221 1.70 12.28 -7.01
C TRP A 221 2.85 11.28 -6.98
N GLU A 222 3.59 11.28 -5.88
CA GLU A 222 4.67 10.34 -5.62
C GLU A 222 4.53 9.77 -4.21
N SER A 223 4.77 8.48 -4.07
CA SER A 223 4.89 7.80 -2.77
C SER A 223 6.16 8.26 -2.04
N VAL A 224 6.01 8.58 -0.76
CA VAL A 224 7.13 8.93 0.14
C VAL A 224 6.95 8.18 1.45
N PRO A 225 7.25 6.88 1.46
CA PRO A 225 7.10 6.06 2.66
C PRO A 225 8.12 6.45 3.74
N VAL A 226 7.76 6.18 4.99
CA VAL A 226 8.62 6.37 6.15
C VAL A 226 9.08 5.02 6.65
N ASP A 227 10.34 4.71 6.41
CA ASP A 227 10.97 3.46 6.82
C ASP A 227 12.00 3.63 7.94
N VAL A 228 12.63 4.78 7.98
CA VAL A 228 13.66 5.17 8.96
C VAL A 228 13.36 6.57 9.51
N PRO A 229 13.91 6.95 10.68
CA PRO A 229 13.64 8.26 11.29
C PRO A 229 13.98 9.44 10.38
N GLU A 230 14.98 9.33 9.52
CA GLU A 230 15.40 10.38 8.59
C GLU A 230 14.33 10.75 7.56
N ASP A 231 13.44 9.81 7.24
CA ASP A 231 12.34 10.04 6.29
C ASP A 231 11.30 11.03 6.83
N LEU A 232 11.16 11.15 8.16
CA LEU A 232 10.20 12.07 8.80
C LEU A 232 10.43 13.51 8.38
N ALA A 233 11.69 13.94 8.29
CA ALA A 233 12.02 15.32 7.89
C ALA A 233 11.61 15.58 6.43
N ARG A 234 11.83 14.61 5.53
CA ARG A 234 11.44 14.71 4.13
C ARG A 234 9.93 14.83 3.97
N VAL A 235 9.16 14.04 4.73
CA VAL A 235 7.69 14.09 4.73
C VAL A 235 7.20 15.42 5.30
N ALA A 236 7.80 15.91 6.40
CA ALA A 236 7.40 17.19 7.02
C ALA A 236 7.54 18.37 6.04
N VAL A 237 8.63 18.42 5.26
CA VAL A 237 8.82 19.44 4.21
C VAL A 237 7.73 19.35 3.13
N ARG A 238 7.38 18.14 2.68
CA ARG A 238 6.33 17.93 1.68
C ARG A 238 4.94 18.32 2.22
N LEU A 239 4.63 18.01 3.48
CA LEU A 239 3.37 18.44 4.12
C LEU A 239 3.26 19.95 4.24
N ALA A 240 4.35 20.64 4.62
CA ALA A 240 4.37 22.11 4.70
C ALA A 240 4.13 22.75 3.33
N ALA A 241 4.72 22.19 2.27
CA ALA A 241 4.52 22.69 0.90
C ALA A 241 3.09 22.49 0.35
N ARG A 242 2.33 21.52 0.89
CA ARG A 242 0.92 21.30 0.53
C ARG A 242 -0.05 22.23 1.26
N ALA A 243 0.36 22.77 2.40
CA ALA A 243 -0.46 23.68 3.23
C ALA A 243 -0.32 25.16 2.84
N ALA A 244 0.69 25.49 2.01
CA ALA A 244 0.96 26.83 1.50
C ALA A 244 0.26 27.09 0.15
#